data_5956a760d1289cb1ae3e6a7eb134ecd9
#
_entry.id   5956a760d1289cb1ae3e6a7eb134ecd9
#
_cell.length_a   1.000
_cell.length_b   1.000
_cell.length_c   1.000
_cell.angle_alpha   90.00
_cell.angle_beta   90.00
_cell.angle_gamma   90.00
#
_symmetry.space_group_name_H-M   'P 1'
#
loop_
_entity.id
_entity.type
_entity.pdbx_description
1 polymer ?
#
loop_
_entity_poly.entity_id
_entity_poly.type
_entity_poly.pdbx_seq_one_letter_code
_entity_poly.pdbx_strand_id
1 'polypeptide(L)'
;MTRPSSFDREQLLACANGTMFGPGNARLPAPPMLMFDRITQIATEGGRYGKGVIRAELDINPDLWFFACHFEGDPVMPGCLGLDAMWQLCGFFLPWLGEPGRGRALGVGEVKFTGQVLPNAKLVQYEIDIRRVMRGKLALVIGEGRMSVDGREIYTADNLRVGLFTSTEGF
;
A
#
# COMPACT_ATOMS: atom_id res chain seq x y z
N MET A 1 2.55 -8.13 23.54
CA MET A 1 1.31 -7.72 22.88
C MET A 1 1.28 -8.23 21.44
N THR A 2 0.16 -8.82 21.05
CA THR A 2 -0.04 -9.28 19.68
C THR A 2 -0.35 -8.06 18.81
N ARG A 3 0.30 -7.95 17.64
CA ARG A 3 0.00 -6.89 16.66
C ARG A 3 -1.39 -7.14 16.06
N PRO A 4 -2.18 -6.08 15.81
CA PRO A 4 -3.42 -6.24 15.04
C PRO A 4 -3.15 -6.84 13.67
N SER A 5 -4.05 -7.69 13.22
CA SER A 5 -3.95 -8.38 11.92
C SER A 5 -4.85 -7.78 10.85
N SER A 6 -5.62 -6.75 11.20
CA SER A 6 -6.49 -6.01 10.28
C SER A 6 -6.66 -4.58 10.78
N PHE A 7 -7.02 -3.67 9.87
CA PHE A 7 -7.22 -2.25 10.18
C PHE A 7 -8.41 -1.72 9.41
N ASP A 8 -9.31 -1.04 10.10
CA ASP A 8 -10.43 -0.34 9.50
C ASP A 8 -10.02 1.05 9.02
N ARG A 9 -10.96 1.76 8.40
CA ARG A 9 -10.68 3.09 7.86
C ARG A 9 -10.29 4.10 8.94
N GLU A 10 -10.94 4.07 10.09
CA GLU A 10 -10.64 4.99 11.20
C GLU A 10 -9.19 4.80 11.68
N GLN A 11 -8.76 3.55 11.80
CA GLN A 11 -7.38 3.23 12.18
C GLN A 11 -6.37 3.68 11.12
N LEU A 12 -6.71 3.51 9.82
CA LEU A 12 -5.83 3.99 8.75
C LEU A 12 -5.72 5.51 8.74
N LEU A 13 -6.79 6.23 9.03
CA LEU A 13 -6.77 7.68 9.18
C LEU A 13 -5.93 8.12 10.40
N ALA A 14 -5.96 7.37 11.48
CA ALA A 14 -5.08 7.59 12.63
C ALA A 14 -3.60 7.39 12.27
N CYS A 15 -3.29 6.45 11.39
CA CYS A 15 -1.95 6.32 10.83
C CYS A 15 -1.57 7.54 10.00
N ALA A 16 -2.46 7.99 9.14
CA ALA A 16 -2.23 9.15 8.27
C ALA A 16 -1.99 10.45 9.06
N ASN A 17 -2.70 10.65 10.17
CA ASN A 17 -2.52 11.85 11.00
C ASN A 17 -1.34 11.77 12.00
N GLY A 18 -0.66 10.61 12.05
CA GLY A 18 0.53 10.43 12.87
C GLY A 18 0.30 9.92 14.28
N THR A 19 -0.96 9.66 14.68
CA THR A 19 -1.24 9.20 16.05
C THR A 19 -0.97 7.71 16.25
N MET A 20 -1.03 6.90 15.19
CA MET A 20 -0.86 5.46 15.32
C MET A 20 0.57 5.05 15.72
N PHE A 21 1.57 5.60 15.04
CA PHE A 21 2.97 5.21 15.27
C PHE A 21 3.80 6.30 15.97
N GLY A 22 3.23 7.48 16.14
CA GLY A 22 3.85 8.58 16.87
C GLY A 22 4.77 9.48 16.04
N PRO A 23 5.27 10.58 16.66
CA PRO A 23 6.07 11.58 15.96
C PRO A 23 7.35 10.98 15.36
N GLY A 24 7.71 11.44 14.16
CA GLY A 24 8.92 11.00 13.47
C GLY A 24 8.84 9.64 12.80
N ASN A 25 7.75 8.93 12.98
CA ASN A 25 7.55 7.60 12.42
C ASN A 25 6.69 7.63 11.15
N ALA A 26 6.64 6.50 10.46
CA ALA A 26 5.96 6.38 9.19
C ALA A 26 4.46 6.67 9.30
N ARG A 27 3.92 7.24 8.26
CA ARG A 27 2.49 7.52 8.10
C ARG A 27 2.02 7.00 6.77
N LEU A 28 0.76 6.61 6.70
CA LEU A 28 0.07 6.52 5.43
C LEU A 28 -0.21 7.93 4.91
N PRO A 29 -0.33 8.13 3.60
CA PRO A 29 -0.82 9.40 3.10
C PRO A 29 -2.27 9.61 3.53
N ALA A 30 -2.64 10.86 3.76
CA ALA A 30 -4.03 11.21 4.02
C ALA A 30 -4.85 11.19 2.72
N PRO A 31 -6.19 11.03 2.81
CA PRO A 31 -7.03 11.24 1.64
C PRO A 31 -6.80 12.61 1.00
N PRO A 32 -6.84 12.74 -0.33
CA PRO A 32 -7.28 11.72 -1.29
C PRO A 32 -6.19 10.74 -1.75
N MET A 33 -4.96 10.84 -1.26
CA MET A 33 -3.84 10.01 -1.72
C MET A 33 -3.85 8.60 -1.10
N LEU A 34 -4.53 8.37 0.00
CA LEU A 34 -4.70 7.05 0.60
C LEU A 34 -5.52 6.17 -0.35
N MET A 35 -4.93 5.07 -0.82
CA MET A 35 -5.49 4.28 -1.92
C MET A 35 -6.12 2.96 -1.49
N PHE A 36 -6.48 2.82 -0.22
CA PHE A 36 -7.28 1.69 0.27
C PHE A 36 -8.11 2.12 1.48
N ASP A 37 -9.25 1.44 1.64
CA ASP A 37 -10.20 1.75 2.71
C ASP A 37 -9.95 0.92 3.96
N ARG A 38 -9.36 -0.26 3.80
CA ARG A 38 -9.07 -1.18 4.90
C ARG A 38 -7.94 -2.13 4.56
N ILE A 39 -7.24 -2.57 5.59
CA ILE A 39 -6.31 -3.71 5.51
C ILE A 39 -7.06 -4.90 6.10
N THR A 40 -7.36 -5.89 5.28
CA THR A 40 -8.12 -7.07 5.69
C THR A 40 -7.25 -8.12 6.36
N GLN A 41 -5.96 -8.14 6.03
CA GLN A 41 -5.00 -9.05 6.64
C GLN A 41 -3.60 -8.46 6.58
N ILE A 42 -2.87 -8.59 7.67
CA ILE A 42 -1.42 -8.34 7.72
C ILE A 42 -0.81 -9.35 8.70
N ALA A 43 0.24 -10.03 8.27
CA ALA A 43 0.87 -11.08 9.06
C ALA A 43 2.36 -11.20 8.72
N THR A 44 3.15 -11.69 9.68
CA THR A 44 4.59 -11.97 9.50
C THR A 44 4.84 -13.33 8.86
N GLU A 45 3.79 -14.10 8.64
CA GLU A 45 3.82 -15.45 8.06
C GLU A 45 2.93 -15.49 6.82
N GLY A 46 3.04 -16.57 6.06
CA GLY A 46 2.24 -16.73 4.85
C GLY A 46 2.82 -15.98 3.66
N GLY A 47 1.99 -15.88 2.61
CA GLY A 47 2.44 -15.36 1.33
C GLY A 47 3.32 -16.35 0.57
N ARG A 48 3.73 -15.93 -0.62
CA ARG A 48 4.52 -16.79 -1.53
C ARG A 48 5.85 -17.24 -0.93
N TYR A 49 6.46 -16.41 -0.09
CA TYR A 49 7.79 -16.67 0.47
C TYR A 49 7.77 -17.08 1.94
N GLY A 50 6.58 -17.19 2.54
CA GLY A 50 6.44 -17.51 3.96
C GLY A 50 6.96 -16.43 4.90
N LYS A 51 7.14 -15.20 4.42
CA LYS A 51 7.74 -14.08 5.17
C LYS A 51 6.76 -12.96 5.48
N GLY A 52 5.51 -13.15 5.16
CA GLY A 52 4.46 -12.21 5.46
C GLY A 52 3.59 -11.88 4.26
N VAL A 53 2.40 -11.36 4.56
CA VAL A 53 1.39 -11.00 3.58
C VAL A 53 0.63 -9.77 4.05
N ILE A 54 0.23 -8.92 3.11
CA ILE A 54 -0.70 -7.83 3.37
C ILE A 54 -1.80 -7.89 2.32
N ARG A 55 -3.05 -7.82 2.78
CA ARG A 55 -4.22 -7.72 1.90
C ARG A 55 -5.01 -6.48 2.28
N ALA A 56 -5.44 -5.74 1.27
CA ALA A 56 -6.18 -4.50 1.45
C ALA A 56 -7.25 -4.36 0.37
N GLU A 57 -8.21 -3.49 0.61
CA GLU A 57 -9.34 -3.27 -0.29
C GLU A 57 -9.64 -1.78 -0.44
N LEU A 58 -10.07 -1.43 -1.65
CA LEU A 58 -10.60 -0.10 -1.99
C LEU A 58 -11.98 -0.27 -2.60
N ASP A 59 -12.99 0.33 -1.98
CA ASP A 59 -14.33 0.39 -2.55
C ASP A 59 -14.34 1.38 -3.71
N ILE A 60 -14.88 0.96 -4.84
CA ILE A 60 -14.97 1.80 -6.03
C ILE A 60 -16.39 2.31 -6.18
N ASN A 61 -16.51 3.60 -6.45
CA ASN A 61 -17.76 4.24 -6.84
C ASN A 61 -17.46 5.34 -7.86
N PRO A 62 -18.46 5.76 -8.66
CA PRO A 62 -18.22 6.74 -9.74
C PRO A 62 -17.77 8.12 -9.26
N ASP A 63 -17.97 8.45 -7.98
CA ASP A 63 -17.65 9.76 -7.42
C ASP A 63 -16.22 9.88 -6.90
N LEU A 64 -15.42 8.82 -6.98
CA LEU A 64 -14.01 8.90 -6.62
C LEU A 64 -13.31 9.95 -7.47
N TRP A 65 -12.49 10.78 -6.80
CA TRP A 65 -11.94 12.03 -7.35
C TRP A 65 -11.20 11.89 -8.68
N PHE A 66 -10.52 10.76 -8.89
CA PHE A 66 -9.70 10.58 -10.10
C PHE A 66 -10.50 10.32 -11.36
N PHE A 67 -11.75 9.86 -11.26
CA PHE A 67 -12.56 9.59 -12.45
C PHE A 67 -12.94 10.85 -13.24
N ALA A 68 -13.16 11.97 -12.54
CA ALA A 68 -13.55 13.23 -13.21
C ALA A 68 -12.39 13.85 -14.00
N CYS A 69 -11.17 13.60 -13.61
CA CYS A 69 -9.98 14.23 -14.21
C CYS A 69 -9.08 13.29 -14.99
N HIS A 70 -9.35 11.99 -14.95
CA HIS A 70 -8.50 11.01 -15.62
C HIS A 70 -9.37 9.97 -16.34
N PHE A 71 -9.89 10.24 -17.54
CA PHE A 71 -9.76 11.52 -18.23
C PHE A 71 -11.15 12.13 -18.38
N GLU A 72 -11.24 13.43 -18.71
CA GLU A 72 -12.54 14.02 -19.01
C GLU A 72 -13.23 13.26 -20.16
N GLY A 73 -14.44 12.74 -19.90
CA GLY A 73 -15.19 11.94 -20.88
C GLY A 73 -14.69 10.51 -21.08
N ASP A 74 -13.61 10.11 -20.39
CA ASP A 74 -13.03 8.76 -20.45
C ASP A 74 -12.47 8.39 -19.07
N PRO A 75 -13.36 8.12 -18.10
CA PRO A 75 -12.93 7.90 -16.72
C PRO A 75 -12.29 6.53 -16.52
N VAL A 76 -11.09 6.53 -15.99
CA VAL A 76 -10.34 5.33 -15.59
C VAL A 76 -9.44 5.66 -14.43
N MET A 77 -9.34 4.75 -13.47
CA MET A 77 -8.40 4.92 -12.35
C MET A 77 -6.96 4.98 -12.87
N PRO A 78 -6.18 6.01 -12.49
CA PRO A 78 -4.77 6.06 -12.86
C PRO A 78 -4.01 4.84 -12.37
N GLY A 79 -3.27 4.17 -13.27
CA GLY A 79 -2.48 3.00 -12.90
C GLY A 79 -1.41 3.31 -11.86
N CYS A 80 -0.85 4.52 -11.89
CA CYS A 80 0.14 4.97 -10.91
C CYS A 80 -0.41 4.99 -9.47
N LEU A 81 -1.73 5.18 -9.28
CA LEU A 81 -2.34 5.14 -7.95
C LEU A 81 -2.42 3.72 -7.41
N GLY A 82 -2.66 2.73 -8.26
CA GLY A 82 -2.59 1.32 -7.88
C GLY A 82 -1.17 0.90 -7.48
N LEU A 83 -0.17 1.37 -8.22
CA LEU A 83 1.22 1.15 -7.86
C LEU A 83 1.56 1.81 -6.53
N ASP A 84 1.13 3.06 -6.33
CA ASP A 84 1.39 3.76 -5.08
C ASP A 84 0.72 3.07 -3.89
N ALA A 85 -0.48 2.54 -4.07
CA ALA A 85 -1.15 1.73 -3.05
C ALA A 85 -0.27 0.57 -2.58
N MET A 86 0.40 -0.11 -3.51
CA MET A 86 1.29 -1.22 -3.18
C MET A 86 2.51 -0.75 -2.38
N TRP A 87 3.09 0.41 -2.73
CA TRP A 87 4.15 1.02 -1.92
C TRP A 87 3.64 1.45 -0.54
N GLN A 88 2.44 1.99 -0.46
CA GLN A 88 1.82 2.37 0.82
C GLN A 88 1.68 1.17 1.75
N LEU A 89 1.25 0.03 1.22
CA LEU A 89 1.10 -1.21 1.98
C LEU A 89 2.45 -1.76 2.43
N CYS A 90 3.45 -1.78 1.56
CA CYS A 90 4.81 -2.16 1.93
C CYS A 90 5.36 -1.25 3.03
N GLY A 91 5.15 0.05 2.89
CA GLY A 91 5.60 1.04 3.86
C GLY A 91 4.91 0.90 5.22
N PHE A 92 3.66 0.49 5.24
CA PHE A 92 2.91 0.24 6.48
C PHE A 92 3.43 -0.97 7.24
N PHE A 93 3.95 -1.97 6.53
CA PHE A 93 4.46 -3.19 7.15
C PHE A 93 5.61 -2.93 8.13
N LEU A 94 6.50 -2.00 7.81
CA LEU A 94 7.68 -1.72 8.64
C LEU A 94 7.33 -1.11 10.01
N PRO A 95 6.56 -0.01 10.09
CA PRO A 95 6.17 0.51 11.40
C PRO A 95 5.24 -0.45 12.15
N TRP A 96 4.45 -1.24 11.45
CA TRP A 96 3.65 -2.30 12.08
C TRP A 96 4.54 -3.35 12.76
N LEU A 97 5.73 -3.63 12.20
CA LEU A 97 6.74 -4.46 12.86
C LEU A 97 7.43 -3.75 14.06
N GLY A 98 7.26 -2.44 14.19
CA GLY A 98 7.88 -1.65 15.24
C GLY A 98 9.13 -0.88 14.81
N GLU A 99 9.42 -0.84 13.50
CA GLU A 99 10.59 -0.11 13.00
C GLU A 99 10.33 1.40 13.00
N PRO A 100 11.30 2.21 13.46
CA PRO A 100 11.15 3.66 13.50
C PRO A 100 11.55 4.31 12.18
N GLY A 101 11.12 5.55 11.99
CA GLY A 101 11.54 6.38 10.87
C GLY A 101 10.42 6.65 9.87
N ARG A 102 10.70 7.55 8.93
CA ARG A 102 9.77 7.99 7.90
C ARG A 102 9.94 7.16 6.62
N GLY A 103 8.82 6.77 6.02
CA GLY A 103 8.82 5.92 4.84
C GLY A 103 9.11 6.68 3.55
N ARG A 104 9.89 6.04 2.68
CA ARG A 104 10.11 6.50 1.31
C ARG A 104 10.11 5.31 0.37
N ALA A 105 9.40 5.45 -0.75
CA ALA A 105 9.49 4.48 -1.83
C ALA A 105 10.88 4.57 -2.46
N LEU A 106 11.53 3.43 -2.64
CA LEU A 106 12.89 3.37 -3.17
C LEU A 106 12.96 2.86 -4.60
N GLY A 107 11.95 2.13 -5.01
CA GLY A 107 11.92 1.62 -6.37
C GLY A 107 10.95 0.47 -6.55
N VAL A 108 10.91 -0.02 -7.76
CA VAL A 108 10.13 -1.16 -8.19
C VAL A 108 10.87 -1.80 -9.36
N GLY A 109 10.69 -3.09 -9.55
CA GLY A 109 11.18 -3.77 -10.75
C GLY A 109 10.22 -3.56 -11.92
N GLU A 110 9.64 -4.63 -12.44
CA GLU A 110 8.67 -4.55 -13.53
C GLU A 110 7.27 -4.35 -12.98
N VAL A 111 6.53 -3.41 -13.57
CA VAL A 111 5.09 -3.23 -13.34
C VAL A 111 4.37 -3.55 -14.62
N LYS A 112 3.34 -4.39 -14.53
CA LYS A 112 2.47 -4.70 -15.65
C LYS A 112 1.05 -4.23 -15.37
N PHE A 113 0.49 -3.49 -16.31
CA PHE A 113 -0.90 -3.06 -16.29
C PHE A 113 -1.64 -3.85 -17.38
N THR A 114 -2.41 -4.86 -17.00
CA THR A 114 -3.08 -5.76 -17.92
C THR A 114 -4.60 -5.60 -17.93
N GLY A 115 -5.10 -4.61 -17.22
CA GLY A 115 -6.51 -4.25 -17.15
C GLY A 115 -6.67 -2.87 -16.57
N GLN A 116 -7.91 -2.50 -16.29
CA GLN A 116 -8.27 -1.14 -15.85
C GLN A 116 -9.41 -1.18 -14.84
N VAL A 117 -9.53 -0.12 -14.05
CA VAL A 117 -10.62 0.08 -13.11
C VAL A 117 -11.52 1.19 -13.64
N LEU A 118 -12.75 0.85 -13.98
CA LEU A 118 -13.76 1.77 -14.49
C LEU A 118 -14.74 2.19 -13.38
N PRO A 119 -15.50 3.29 -13.54
CA PRO A 119 -16.42 3.78 -12.50
C PRO A 119 -17.52 2.80 -12.06
N ASN A 120 -17.86 1.83 -12.91
CA ASN A 120 -18.86 0.80 -12.59
C ASN A 120 -18.30 -0.40 -11.84
N ALA A 121 -16.99 -0.45 -11.60
CA ALA A 121 -16.39 -1.47 -10.74
C ALA A 121 -16.86 -1.33 -9.30
N LYS A 122 -16.72 -2.39 -8.50
CA LYS A 122 -17.17 -2.42 -7.11
C LYS A 122 -16.03 -2.48 -6.11
N LEU A 123 -15.04 -3.34 -6.35
CA LEU A 123 -14.02 -3.62 -5.36
C LEU A 123 -12.67 -3.82 -6.02
N VAL A 124 -11.69 -3.06 -5.56
CA VAL A 124 -10.27 -3.31 -5.83
C VAL A 124 -9.68 -4.02 -4.62
N GLN A 125 -8.91 -5.07 -4.87
CA GLN A 125 -8.17 -5.79 -3.84
C GLN A 125 -6.69 -5.76 -4.16
N TYR A 126 -5.87 -5.54 -3.12
CA TYR A 126 -4.41 -5.58 -3.20
C TYR A 126 -3.91 -6.75 -2.38
N GLU A 127 -2.89 -7.42 -2.88
CA GLU A 127 -2.17 -8.44 -2.13
C GLU A 127 -0.67 -8.23 -2.29
N ILE A 128 0.04 -8.15 -1.16
CA ILE A 128 1.49 -8.02 -1.12
C ILE A 128 2.06 -9.28 -0.48
N ASP A 129 2.95 -9.96 -1.18
CA ASP A 129 3.79 -11.01 -0.63
C ASP A 129 5.11 -10.38 -0.20
N ILE A 130 5.43 -10.47 1.08
CA ILE A 130 6.70 -9.97 1.59
C ILE A 130 7.79 -10.96 1.21
N ARG A 131 8.79 -10.47 0.49
CA ARG A 131 9.92 -11.28 0.03
C ARG A 131 11.10 -11.20 0.98
N ARG A 132 11.37 -9.99 1.51
CA ARG A 132 12.50 -9.76 2.40
C ARG A 132 12.25 -8.54 3.28
N VAL A 133 12.64 -8.65 4.55
CA VAL A 133 12.69 -7.53 5.48
C VAL A 133 14.12 -7.43 6.00
N MET A 134 14.70 -6.24 5.91
CA MET A 134 15.98 -5.91 6.52
C MET A 134 15.71 -4.97 7.69
N ARG A 135 16.28 -5.29 8.84
CA ARG A 135 16.13 -4.52 10.09
C ARG A 135 17.52 -4.09 10.56
N GLY A 136 17.60 -3.03 11.33
CA GLY A 136 18.85 -2.50 11.86
C GLY A 136 19.04 -1.02 11.47
N LYS A 137 20.22 -0.65 10.98
CA LYS A 137 20.52 0.74 10.62
C LYS A 137 19.60 1.29 9.53
N LEU A 138 19.21 0.45 8.59
CA LEU A 138 18.25 0.75 7.54
C LEU A 138 17.15 -0.31 7.61
N ALA A 139 15.92 0.12 7.88
CA ALA A 139 14.76 -0.74 7.75
C ALA A 139 14.29 -0.70 6.29
N LEU A 140 14.18 -1.87 5.68
CA LEU A 140 13.82 -2.00 4.27
C LEU A 140 12.88 -3.20 4.11
N VAL A 141 11.87 -3.04 3.29
CA VAL A 141 11.00 -4.13 2.86
C VAL A 141 11.05 -4.26 1.34
N ILE A 142 11.10 -5.50 0.89
CA ILE A 142 10.96 -5.87 -0.52
C ILE A 142 9.74 -6.78 -0.63
N GLY A 143 8.82 -6.42 -1.51
CA GLY A 143 7.59 -7.17 -1.72
C GLY A 143 7.24 -7.32 -3.19
N GLU A 144 6.29 -8.20 -3.44
CA GLU A 144 5.63 -8.37 -4.74
C GLU A 144 4.16 -8.08 -4.56
N GLY A 145 3.58 -7.32 -5.49
CA GLY A 145 2.20 -6.90 -5.40
C GLY A 145 1.35 -7.38 -6.55
N ARG A 146 0.08 -7.62 -6.24
CA ARG A 146 -0.98 -7.90 -7.20
C ARG A 146 -2.18 -7.03 -6.86
N MET A 147 -2.83 -6.54 -7.89
CA MET A 147 -4.07 -5.77 -7.76
C MET A 147 -5.13 -6.42 -8.64
N SER A 148 -6.31 -6.62 -8.07
CA SER A 148 -7.46 -7.19 -8.75
C SER A 148 -8.64 -6.23 -8.69
N VAL A 149 -9.50 -6.26 -9.69
CA VAL A 149 -10.78 -5.55 -9.72
C VAL A 149 -11.90 -6.55 -9.94
N ASP A 150 -12.87 -6.56 -9.04
CA ASP A 150 -14.01 -7.48 -9.08
C ASP A 150 -13.58 -8.94 -9.33
N GLY A 151 -12.50 -9.36 -8.66
CA GLY A 151 -11.96 -10.72 -8.71
C GLY A 151 -11.02 -11.01 -9.86
N ARG A 152 -10.74 -10.05 -10.76
CA ARG A 152 -9.83 -10.23 -11.89
C ARG A 152 -8.51 -9.51 -11.65
N GLU A 153 -7.40 -10.22 -11.72
CA GLU A 153 -6.07 -9.63 -11.61
C GLU A 153 -5.81 -8.69 -12.80
N ILE A 154 -5.37 -7.47 -12.49
CA ILE A 154 -5.12 -6.43 -13.51
C ILE A 154 -3.71 -5.82 -13.42
N TYR A 155 -3.10 -5.76 -12.24
CA TYR A 155 -1.75 -5.22 -12.08
C TYR A 155 -0.87 -6.20 -11.33
N THR A 156 0.40 -6.24 -11.71
CA THR A 156 1.45 -6.93 -10.97
C THR A 156 2.65 -6.00 -10.84
N ALA A 157 3.35 -6.10 -9.73
CA ALA A 157 4.58 -5.35 -9.49
C ALA A 157 5.58 -6.25 -8.75
N ASP A 158 6.78 -6.39 -9.28
CA ASP A 158 7.84 -7.10 -8.59
C ASP A 158 8.84 -6.12 -7.96
N ASN A 159 9.63 -6.59 -7.00
CA ASN A 159 10.66 -5.81 -6.33
C ASN A 159 10.19 -4.42 -5.85
N LEU A 160 9.01 -4.35 -5.28
CA LEU A 160 8.55 -3.15 -4.57
C LEU A 160 9.49 -2.93 -3.38
N ARG A 161 10.13 -1.77 -3.30
CA ARG A 161 11.07 -1.45 -2.23
C ARG A 161 10.66 -0.18 -1.51
N VAL A 162 10.58 -0.29 -0.20
CA VAL A 162 10.32 0.84 0.70
C VAL A 162 11.29 0.78 1.86
N GLY A 163 11.83 1.92 2.24
CA GLY A 163 12.71 2.04 3.38
C GLY A 163 12.19 3.04 4.40
N LEU A 164 12.62 2.88 5.65
CA LEU A 164 12.39 3.87 6.71
C LEU A 164 13.69 4.58 7.03
N PHE A 165 13.60 5.90 7.21
CA PHE A 165 14.72 6.78 7.48
C PHE A 165 14.46 7.59 8.74
N THR A 166 15.39 7.58 9.68
CA THR A 166 15.32 8.42 10.88
C THR A 166 15.64 9.86 10.57
N SER A 167 16.41 10.11 9.49
CA SER A 167 16.61 11.44 8.91
C SER A 167 16.38 11.36 7.41
N THR A 168 15.60 12.30 6.87
CA THR A 168 15.33 12.42 5.43
C THR A 168 16.13 13.57 4.79
N GLU A 169 17.04 14.17 5.53
CA GLU A 169 17.97 15.17 4.98
C GLU A 169 18.86 14.53 3.92
N GLY A 170 18.95 15.16 2.75
CA GLY A 170 19.76 14.66 1.65
C GLY A 170 19.15 13.52 0.84
N PHE A 171 17.89 13.20 1.11
CA PHE A 171 17.17 12.18 0.33
C PHE A 171 16.58 12.76 -0.97
#